data_0ba52713a6b95abb96aba69caa312c2b
#
_entry.id   0ba52713a6b95abb96aba69caa312c2b
#
_cell.length_a   1.000
_cell.length_b   1.000
_cell.length_c   1.000
_cell.angle_alpha   90.00
_cell.angle_beta   90.00
_cell.angle_gamma   90.00
#
_symmetry.space_group_name_H-M   'P 1'
#
loop_
_entity.id
_entity.type
_entity.pdbx_description
1 polymer ?
#
loop_
_entity_poly.entity_id
_entity_poly.type
_entity_poly.pdbx_seq_one_letter_code
_entity_poly.pdbx_strand_id
1 'polypeptide(L)'
;EDVLVVPRSLFDRVGAFQGFCGDVAGYLPVLLDPKHTSWRPRASVEDDPSFKQLIPYCVLAHRGADGGLRYFSYTRGGGQSEARLRAKRSVGIGGHIASCDGAHGDDTSYDAGMRRELAEEIAIEGQWQARCVGLINDDSNAVGSVHLGVVHILELELPAVASRESELVECGFDTLAALLAARERFETWSQIALDALHDGTIAV
;
A
#
# COMPACT_ATOMS: atom_id res chain seq x y z
N GLU A 1 -6.50 18.43 5.00
CA GLU A 1 -7.05 17.08 4.86
C GLU A 1 -6.96 16.34 6.19
N ASP A 2 -8.05 15.64 6.58
CA ASP A 2 -8.06 14.76 7.74
C ASP A 2 -7.91 13.32 7.26
N VAL A 3 -6.98 12.58 7.89
CA VAL A 3 -6.62 11.21 7.50
C VAL A 3 -7.04 10.20 8.57
N LEU A 4 -7.26 8.95 8.14
CA LEU A 4 -7.65 7.84 9.00
C LEU A 4 -6.45 7.33 9.80
N VAL A 5 -6.58 7.34 11.12
CA VAL A 5 -5.52 6.88 12.03
C VAL A 5 -6.05 5.95 13.11
N VAL A 6 -5.14 5.15 13.65
CA VAL A 6 -5.32 4.40 14.90
C VAL A 6 -4.27 4.82 15.91
N PRO A 7 -4.56 4.78 17.23
CA PRO A 7 -3.55 4.98 18.24
C PRO A 7 -2.44 3.92 18.15
N ARG A 8 -1.18 4.31 18.23
CA ARG A 8 -0.05 3.38 18.29
C ARG A 8 -0.22 2.34 19.40
N SER A 9 -0.73 2.76 20.56
CA SER A 9 -1.00 1.87 21.68
C SER A 9 -2.02 0.76 21.37
N LEU A 10 -2.94 0.97 20.41
CA LEU A 10 -3.82 -0.09 19.93
C LEU A 10 -3.01 -1.12 19.14
N PHE A 11 -2.18 -0.69 18.20
CA PHE A 11 -1.31 -1.55 17.41
C PHE A 11 -0.36 -2.37 18.32
N ASP A 12 0.20 -1.73 19.36
CA ASP A 12 1.05 -2.41 20.34
C ASP A 12 0.29 -3.51 21.11
N ARG A 13 -0.98 -3.27 21.47
CA ARG A 13 -1.82 -4.27 22.17
C ARG A 13 -2.23 -5.44 21.29
N VAL A 14 -2.52 -5.21 20.02
CA VAL A 14 -2.85 -6.28 19.06
C VAL A 14 -1.62 -7.15 18.80
N GLY A 15 -0.43 -6.57 18.87
CA GLY A 15 0.86 -7.23 18.67
C GLY A 15 1.69 -6.50 17.63
N ALA A 16 2.46 -5.49 18.03
CA ALA A 16 3.34 -4.76 17.11
C ALA A 16 4.38 -5.71 16.49
N PHE A 17 4.64 -5.51 15.21
CA PHE A 17 5.61 -6.27 14.43
C PHE A 17 6.46 -5.33 13.58
N GLN A 18 7.55 -5.84 13.03
CA GLN A 18 8.40 -5.17 12.05
C GLN A 18 8.43 -6.02 10.77
N GLY A 19 8.32 -5.38 9.60
CA GLY A 19 8.27 -6.07 8.33
C GLY A 19 6.84 -6.40 7.88
N PHE A 20 6.63 -7.59 7.32
CA PHE A 20 5.32 -8.06 6.83
C PHE A 20 4.66 -9.01 7.84
N CYS A 21 3.34 -8.87 8.01
CA CYS A 21 2.51 -9.77 8.80
C CYS A 21 1.29 -10.21 7.99
N GLY A 22 1.12 -11.52 7.75
CA GLY A 22 0.01 -12.10 6.98
C GLY A 22 -1.26 -12.38 7.79
N ASP A 23 -1.29 -12.10 9.09
CA ASP A 23 -2.46 -12.32 9.96
C ASP A 23 -3.53 -11.24 9.81
N VAL A 24 -4.15 -11.20 8.63
CA VAL A 24 -5.24 -10.25 8.31
C VAL A 24 -6.38 -10.36 9.32
N ALA A 25 -6.76 -11.59 9.68
CA ALA A 25 -7.91 -11.85 10.55
C ALA A 25 -7.68 -11.37 12.00
N GLY A 26 -6.43 -11.41 12.47
CA GLY A 26 -6.06 -10.92 13.80
C GLY A 26 -6.00 -9.39 13.89
N TYR A 27 -5.68 -8.71 12.80
CA TYR A 27 -5.43 -7.27 12.82
C TYR A 27 -6.58 -6.41 12.27
N LEU A 28 -7.08 -6.67 11.05
CA LEU A 28 -7.99 -5.73 10.38
C LEU A 28 -9.30 -5.50 11.11
N PRO A 29 -10.00 -6.52 11.69
CA PRO A 29 -11.25 -6.28 12.39
C PRO A 29 -11.11 -5.32 13.58
N VAL A 30 -9.91 -5.25 14.17
CA VAL A 30 -9.61 -4.34 15.30
C VAL A 30 -9.16 -2.97 14.80
N LEU A 31 -8.24 -2.94 13.82
CA LEU A 31 -7.65 -1.69 13.33
C LEU A 31 -8.63 -0.86 12.48
N LEU A 32 -9.60 -1.49 11.82
CA LEU A 32 -10.63 -0.79 11.03
C LEU A 32 -11.96 -0.62 11.79
N ASP A 33 -12.06 -1.05 13.06
CA ASP A 33 -13.27 -0.81 13.86
C ASP A 33 -13.42 0.71 14.08
N PRO A 34 -14.57 1.31 13.69
CA PRO A 34 -14.85 2.73 13.92
C PRO A 34 -14.72 3.20 15.37
N LYS A 35 -14.77 2.27 16.34
CA LYS A 35 -14.54 2.59 17.77
C LYS A 35 -13.08 2.87 18.09
N HIS A 36 -12.19 2.43 17.23
CA HIS A 36 -10.74 2.52 17.45
C HIS A 36 -10.07 3.51 16.50
N THR A 37 -10.70 3.79 15.35
CA THR A 37 -10.20 4.74 14.37
C THR A 37 -10.60 6.18 14.72
N SER A 38 -9.86 7.14 14.20
CA SER A 38 -10.23 8.55 14.24
C SER A 38 -9.70 9.30 13.02
N TRP A 39 -10.33 10.41 12.73
CA TRP A 39 -9.90 11.34 11.69
C TRP A 39 -9.05 12.45 12.33
N ARG A 40 -7.87 12.69 11.77
CA ARG A 40 -6.93 13.69 12.28
C ARG A 40 -6.36 14.53 11.16
N PRO A 41 -6.14 15.85 11.38
CA PRO A 41 -5.42 16.66 10.41
C PRO A 41 -4.07 16.03 10.08
N ARG A 42 -3.81 15.75 8.81
CA ARG A 42 -2.60 15.09 8.33
C ARG A 42 -1.33 15.74 8.89
N ALA A 43 -1.26 17.09 8.83
CA ALA A 43 -0.12 17.84 9.37
C ALA A 43 0.14 17.61 10.86
N SER A 44 -0.86 17.17 11.65
CA SER A 44 -0.69 16.90 13.09
C SER A 44 -0.20 15.50 13.40
N VAL A 45 -0.26 14.58 12.44
CA VAL A 45 0.12 13.16 12.63
C VAL A 45 1.28 12.71 11.75
N GLU A 46 1.76 13.58 10.86
CA GLU A 46 2.90 13.30 9.97
C GLU A 46 4.21 13.05 10.72
N ASP A 47 4.37 13.69 11.89
CA ASP A 47 5.55 13.57 12.75
C ASP A 47 5.20 13.07 14.17
N ASP A 48 3.97 12.56 14.39
CA ASP A 48 3.52 12.09 15.71
C ASP A 48 3.45 10.55 15.76
N PRO A 49 4.47 9.87 16.32
CA PRO A 49 4.52 8.41 16.37
C PRO A 49 3.52 7.79 17.37
N SER A 50 2.72 8.60 18.07
CA SER A 50 1.62 8.09 18.91
C SER A 50 0.42 7.61 18.09
N PHE A 51 0.43 7.86 16.76
CA PHE A 51 -0.57 7.38 15.81
C PHE A 51 0.07 6.59 14.67
N LYS A 52 -0.72 5.69 14.08
CA LYS A 52 -0.43 5.04 12.79
C LYS A 52 -1.51 5.46 11.78
N GLN A 53 -1.10 6.08 10.68
CA GLN A 53 -1.95 6.36 9.53
C GLN A 53 -2.14 5.07 8.73
N LEU A 54 -3.40 4.67 8.48
CA LEU A 54 -3.69 3.44 7.73
C LEU A 54 -3.60 3.74 6.24
N ILE A 55 -2.67 3.09 5.56
CA ILE A 55 -2.37 3.29 4.14
C ILE A 55 -2.71 2.00 3.37
N PRO A 56 -3.68 1.99 2.46
CA PRO A 56 -3.80 0.91 1.49
C PRO A 56 -2.54 0.86 0.63
N TYR A 57 -1.94 -0.30 0.53
CA TYR A 57 -0.74 -0.56 -0.26
C TYR A 57 -1.06 -1.65 -1.28
N CYS A 58 -1.38 -1.25 -2.51
CA CYS A 58 -1.91 -2.11 -3.55
C CYS A 58 -0.80 -2.58 -4.48
N VAL A 59 -0.49 -3.86 -4.46
CA VAL A 59 0.44 -4.53 -5.37
C VAL A 59 -0.37 -5.13 -6.52
N LEU A 60 -0.13 -4.67 -7.76
CA LEU A 60 -0.85 -5.12 -8.94
C LEU A 60 -0.13 -6.32 -9.55
N ALA A 61 -0.84 -7.41 -9.75
CA ALA A 61 -0.35 -8.65 -10.33
C ALA A 61 -1.16 -9.05 -11.56
N HIS A 62 -0.49 -9.56 -12.59
CA HIS A 62 -1.11 -10.13 -13.78
C HIS A 62 -0.48 -11.47 -14.11
N ARG A 63 -1.31 -12.46 -14.45
CA ARG A 63 -0.85 -13.77 -14.91
C ARG A 63 -0.77 -13.79 -16.44
N GLY A 64 0.45 -13.83 -16.95
CA GLY A 64 0.70 -13.87 -18.39
C GLY A 64 0.21 -15.16 -19.05
N ALA A 65 0.16 -15.17 -20.37
CA ALA A 65 -0.23 -16.33 -21.16
C ALA A 65 0.68 -17.57 -20.95
N ASP A 66 1.92 -17.35 -20.51
CA ASP A 66 2.87 -18.38 -20.10
C ASP A 66 2.60 -18.94 -18.68
N GLY A 67 1.55 -18.48 -18.01
CA GLY A 67 1.20 -18.85 -16.64
C GLY A 67 2.04 -18.14 -15.56
N GLY A 68 3.06 -17.38 -15.95
CA GLY A 68 3.95 -16.67 -15.04
C GLY A 68 3.29 -15.40 -14.48
N LEU A 69 3.50 -15.14 -13.18
CA LEU A 69 3.07 -13.90 -12.54
C LEU A 69 4.05 -12.76 -12.86
N ARG A 70 3.50 -11.60 -13.13
CA ARG A 70 4.21 -10.34 -13.30
C ARG A 70 3.58 -9.28 -12.42
N TYR A 71 4.42 -8.40 -11.88
CA TYR A 71 4.00 -7.36 -10.94
C TYR A 71 4.31 -5.99 -11.51
N PHE A 72 3.37 -5.08 -11.35
CA PHE A 72 3.55 -3.69 -11.74
C PHE A 72 4.58 -3.02 -10.84
N SER A 73 5.43 -2.21 -11.43
CA SER A 73 6.36 -1.35 -10.71
C SER A 73 6.57 -0.04 -11.46
N TYR A 74 6.99 0.97 -10.73
CA TYR A 74 7.26 2.30 -11.27
C TYR A 74 8.40 2.96 -10.51
N THR A 75 8.96 4.03 -11.08
CA THR A 75 9.94 4.90 -10.41
C THR A 75 9.22 6.19 -9.98
N ARG A 76 9.44 6.64 -8.74
CA ARG A 76 8.89 7.91 -8.27
C ARG A 76 9.64 9.08 -8.90
N GLY A 77 8.92 9.93 -9.62
CA GLY A 77 9.43 11.14 -10.26
C GLY A 77 9.79 12.25 -9.27
N GLY A 78 10.16 13.40 -9.80
CA GLY A 78 10.69 14.54 -9.05
C GLY A 78 9.67 15.49 -8.41
N GLY A 79 8.40 15.10 -8.22
CA GLY A 79 7.35 15.94 -7.65
C GLY A 79 7.56 16.33 -6.18
N GLN A 80 6.55 17.00 -5.59
CA GLN A 80 6.63 17.53 -4.22
C GLN A 80 6.48 16.49 -3.12
N SER A 81 6.07 15.26 -3.45
CA SER A 81 5.99 14.16 -2.51
C SER A 81 7.39 13.77 -2.04
N GLU A 82 7.55 13.65 -0.76
CA GLU A 82 8.73 13.25 0.01
C GLU A 82 10.07 13.12 -0.75
N ALA A 83 10.91 14.13 -0.61
CA ALA A 83 12.26 14.19 -1.23
C ALA A 83 13.11 12.91 -0.99
N ARG A 84 12.81 12.15 0.07
CA ARG A 84 13.50 10.91 0.45
C ARG A 84 13.16 9.72 -0.46
N LEU A 85 12.01 9.74 -1.14
CA LEU A 85 11.56 8.66 -2.04
C LEU A 85 11.84 8.95 -3.52
N ARG A 86 12.40 10.12 -3.83
CA ARG A 86 12.74 10.49 -5.22
C ARG A 86 13.70 9.48 -5.83
N ALA A 87 13.40 9.08 -7.06
CA ALA A 87 14.15 8.08 -7.82
C ALA A 87 14.17 6.66 -7.20
N LYS A 88 13.40 6.40 -6.14
CA LYS A 88 13.17 5.03 -5.68
C LYS A 88 12.05 4.38 -6.49
N ARG A 89 12.20 3.08 -6.75
CA ARG A 89 11.14 2.28 -7.35
C ARG A 89 10.11 1.87 -6.30
N SER A 90 8.87 1.66 -6.73
CA SER A 90 7.81 1.09 -5.90
C SER A 90 7.06 0.00 -6.65
N VAL A 91 6.56 -1.00 -5.92
CA VAL A 91 5.59 -2.00 -6.41
C VAL A 91 4.19 -1.75 -5.86
N GLY A 92 4.02 -0.81 -4.94
CA GLY A 92 2.74 -0.50 -4.32
C GLY A 92 2.21 0.85 -4.74
N ILE A 93 0.91 0.89 -5.01
CA ILE A 93 0.10 2.09 -5.23
C ILE A 93 -0.76 2.29 -4.01
N GLY A 94 -0.87 3.52 -3.50
CA GLY A 94 -1.74 3.84 -2.39
C GLY A 94 -1.40 5.17 -1.73
N GLY A 95 -2.31 5.64 -0.90
CA GLY A 95 -2.20 6.92 -0.24
C GLY A 95 -3.08 6.99 1.01
N HIS A 96 -3.37 8.19 1.47
CA HIS A 96 -4.11 8.40 2.71
C HIS A 96 -5.62 8.21 2.52
N ILE A 97 -6.24 7.51 3.45
CA ILE A 97 -7.70 7.49 3.53
C ILE A 97 -8.14 8.83 4.13
N ALA A 98 -8.94 9.58 3.40
CA ALA A 98 -9.40 10.91 3.78
C ALA A 98 -10.81 10.90 4.38
N SER A 99 -11.12 11.86 5.24
CA SER A 99 -12.45 11.99 5.87
C SER A 99 -13.58 12.27 4.87
N CYS A 100 -13.24 12.74 3.67
CA CYS A 100 -14.18 12.89 2.56
C CYS A 100 -14.49 11.59 1.81
N ASP A 101 -13.75 10.50 2.08
CA ASP A 101 -14.00 9.18 1.53
C ASP A 101 -15.24 8.57 2.22
N GLY A 102 -16.42 8.95 1.72
CA GLY A 102 -17.70 8.47 2.26
C GLY A 102 -17.90 6.99 1.95
N ALA A 103 -18.47 6.24 2.90
CA ALA A 103 -18.97 4.89 2.65
C ALA A 103 -20.14 4.95 1.64
N HIS A 104 -20.09 4.13 0.59
CA HIS A 104 -21.13 4.03 -0.43
C HIS A 104 -21.52 2.56 -0.64
N GLY A 105 -22.82 2.25 -0.50
CA GLY A 105 -23.32 0.88 -0.61
C GLY A 105 -22.70 0.00 0.49
N ASP A 106 -22.05 -1.09 0.08
CA ASP A 106 -21.37 -2.04 0.98
C ASP A 106 -19.91 -1.65 1.27
N ASP A 107 -19.35 -0.63 0.58
CA ASP A 107 -17.97 -0.18 0.78
C ASP A 107 -17.84 0.65 2.07
N THR A 108 -16.79 0.38 2.83
CA THR A 108 -16.38 1.22 3.96
C THR A 108 -15.66 2.48 3.48
N SER A 109 -15.46 3.47 4.36
CA SER A 109 -14.62 4.64 4.03
C SER A 109 -13.19 4.23 3.65
N TYR A 110 -12.67 3.14 4.23
CA TYR A 110 -11.38 2.59 3.86
C TYR A 110 -11.38 2.08 2.40
N ASP A 111 -12.39 1.30 2.00
CA ASP A 111 -12.49 0.77 0.63
C ASP A 111 -12.68 1.90 -0.39
N ALA A 112 -13.51 2.88 -0.05
CA ALA A 112 -13.75 4.05 -0.89
C ALA A 112 -12.46 4.88 -1.10
N GLY A 113 -11.69 5.11 -0.02
CA GLY A 113 -10.42 5.82 -0.08
C GLY A 113 -9.37 5.06 -0.88
N MET A 114 -9.25 3.74 -0.68
CA MET A 114 -8.36 2.90 -1.50
C MET A 114 -8.68 3.00 -3.00
N ARG A 115 -9.96 2.95 -3.38
CA ARG A 115 -10.39 3.06 -4.78
C ARG A 115 -10.12 4.46 -5.34
N ARG A 116 -10.32 5.52 -4.55
CA ARG A 116 -10.02 6.90 -4.95
C ARG A 116 -8.53 7.06 -5.22
N GLU A 117 -7.66 6.67 -4.29
CA GLU A 117 -6.19 6.75 -4.47
C GLU A 117 -5.73 6.00 -5.72
N LEU A 118 -6.21 4.76 -5.92
CA LEU A 118 -5.91 4.01 -7.14
C LEU A 118 -6.35 4.78 -8.40
N ALA A 119 -7.56 5.36 -8.40
CA ALA A 119 -8.10 6.07 -9.55
C ALA A 119 -7.41 7.41 -9.81
N GLU A 120 -6.85 8.05 -8.80
CA GLU A 120 -6.06 9.28 -8.92
C GLU A 120 -4.68 8.99 -9.54
N GLU A 121 -3.99 7.95 -9.07
CA GLU A 121 -2.62 7.66 -9.51
C GLU A 121 -2.56 6.92 -10.86
N ILE A 122 -3.48 5.97 -11.11
CA ILE A 122 -3.43 5.09 -12.28
C ILE A 122 -4.79 4.87 -12.96
N ALA A 123 -4.75 4.52 -14.24
CA ALA A 123 -5.86 3.95 -14.99
C ALA A 123 -5.58 2.47 -15.24
N ILE A 124 -6.48 1.59 -14.81
CA ILE A 124 -6.42 0.14 -15.05
C ILE A 124 -7.47 -0.18 -16.11
N GLU A 125 -7.06 -0.84 -17.21
CA GLU A 125 -7.98 -1.37 -18.21
C GLU A 125 -8.42 -2.79 -17.84
N GLY A 126 -9.69 -3.11 -18.12
CA GLY A 126 -10.27 -4.42 -17.80
C GLY A 126 -10.72 -4.56 -16.35
N GLN A 127 -11.05 -5.78 -15.97
CA GLN A 127 -11.48 -6.09 -14.61
C GLN A 127 -10.31 -6.43 -13.70
N TRP A 128 -10.51 -6.20 -12.42
CA TRP A 128 -9.55 -6.58 -11.39
C TRP A 128 -10.27 -6.97 -10.10
N GLN A 129 -9.61 -7.78 -9.31
CA GLN A 129 -10.08 -8.18 -7.98
C GLN A 129 -9.02 -7.85 -6.94
N ALA A 130 -9.45 -7.24 -5.83
CA ALA A 130 -8.57 -6.95 -4.71
C ALA A 130 -8.74 -7.97 -3.59
N ARG A 131 -7.64 -8.37 -2.98
CA ARG A 131 -7.61 -9.24 -1.80
C ARG A 131 -6.59 -8.70 -0.81
N CYS A 132 -7.03 -8.42 0.42
CA CYS A 132 -6.10 -8.10 1.50
C CYS A 132 -5.29 -9.35 1.86
N VAL A 133 -3.96 -9.19 1.96
CA VAL A 133 -3.03 -10.30 2.19
C VAL A 133 -2.16 -10.13 3.43
N GLY A 134 -2.18 -8.97 4.05
CA GLY A 134 -1.38 -8.69 5.25
C GLY A 134 -1.19 -7.21 5.50
N LEU A 135 -0.25 -6.92 6.38
CA LEU A 135 0.14 -5.57 6.77
C LEU A 135 1.66 -5.40 6.69
N ILE A 136 2.10 -4.16 6.48
CA ILE A 136 3.51 -3.76 6.57
C ILE A 136 3.67 -2.70 7.65
N ASN A 137 4.61 -2.92 8.57
CA ASN A 137 5.10 -1.92 9.51
C ASN A 137 6.62 -1.79 9.38
N ASP A 138 7.10 -0.53 9.29
CA ASP A 138 8.54 -0.26 9.24
C ASP A 138 8.89 0.94 10.14
N ASP A 139 9.16 0.66 11.40
CA ASP A 139 9.55 1.68 12.38
C ASP A 139 11.02 2.10 12.26
N SER A 140 11.77 1.61 11.26
CA SER A 140 13.20 1.93 11.09
C SER A 140 13.45 3.34 10.57
N ASN A 141 12.41 4.03 10.10
CA ASN A 141 12.51 5.38 9.55
C ASN A 141 11.31 6.23 9.97
N ALA A 142 11.45 7.56 9.83
CA ALA A 142 10.44 8.51 10.31
C ALA A 142 9.08 8.35 9.60
N VAL A 143 9.07 8.06 8.30
CA VAL A 143 7.84 7.85 7.52
C VAL A 143 7.11 6.60 8.01
N GLY A 144 7.80 5.47 8.07
CA GLY A 144 7.21 4.21 8.51
C GLY A 144 6.76 4.23 9.98
N SER A 145 7.40 5.05 10.84
CA SER A 145 7.02 5.15 12.26
C SER A 145 5.61 5.68 12.48
N VAL A 146 5.06 6.45 11.53
CA VAL A 146 3.71 7.05 11.60
C VAL A 146 2.72 6.42 10.60
N HIS A 147 3.15 5.45 9.80
CA HIS A 147 2.31 4.77 8.82
C HIS A 147 2.21 3.26 9.10
N LEU A 148 1.09 2.66 8.73
CA LEU A 148 0.86 1.21 8.73
C LEU A 148 0.21 0.82 7.40
N GLY A 149 0.94 0.05 6.59
CA GLY A 149 0.45 -0.41 5.29
C GLY A 149 -0.53 -1.57 5.45
N VAL A 150 -1.68 -1.49 4.79
CA VAL A 150 -2.59 -2.62 4.62
C VAL A 150 -2.43 -3.11 3.19
N VAL A 151 -1.84 -4.29 3.04
CA VAL A 151 -1.39 -4.81 1.74
C VAL A 151 -2.51 -5.53 1.02
N HIS A 152 -2.77 -5.09 -0.20
CA HIS A 152 -3.72 -5.72 -1.12
C HIS A 152 -2.99 -6.24 -2.36
N ILE A 153 -3.33 -7.44 -2.80
CA ILE A 153 -3.01 -7.90 -4.15
C ILE A 153 -4.20 -7.58 -5.04
N LEU A 154 -3.94 -6.85 -6.12
CA LEU A 154 -4.91 -6.61 -7.20
C LEU A 154 -4.55 -7.52 -8.37
N GLU A 155 -5.37 -8.56 -8.56
CA GLU A 155 -5.22 -9.47 -9.71
C GLU A 155 -5.92 -8.84 -10.92
N LEU A 156 -5.12 -8.51 -11.94
CA LEU A 156 -5.59 -7.83 -13.15
C LEU A 156 -5.86 -8.84 -14.27
N GLU A 157 -6.98 -8.68 -14.95
CA GLU A 157 -7.30 -9.41 -16.19
C GLU A 157 -6.29 -9.09 -17.31
N LEU A 158 -5.91 -7.82 -17.45
CA LEU A 158 -5.00 -7.32 -18.46
C LEU A 158 -3.80 -6.58 -17.85
N PRO A 159 -2.58 -6.69 -18.39
CA PRO A 159 -1.42 -5.94 -17.93
C PRO A 159 -1.42 -4.50 -18.50
N ALA A 160 -2.58 -3.85 -18.48
CA ALA A 160 -2.81 -2.54 -19.08
C ALA A 160 -3.05 -1.51 -17.96
N VAL A 161 -1.97 -0.89 -17.51
CA VAL A 161 -1.96 0.15 -16.48
C VAL A 161 -1.25 1.38 -17.03
N ALA A 162 -1.93 2.52 -16.99
CA ALA A 162 -1.37 3.81 -17.37
C ALA A 162 -1.29 4.73 -16.15
N SER A 163 -0.18 5.45 -16.00
CA SER A 163 -0.07 6.50 -15.00
C SER A 163 -0.99 7.67 -15.34
N ARG A 164 -1.66 8.22 -14.35
CA ARG A 164 -2.40 9.48 -14.41
C ARG A 164 -1.62 10.64 -13.82
N GLU A 165 -0.62 10.33 -13.01
CA GLU A 165 0.25 11.33 -12.40
C GLU A 165 1.61 11.38 -13.10
N SER A 166 2.15 12.59 -13.26
CA SER A 166 3.49 12.80 -13.82
C SER A 166 4.62 12.26 -12.92
N GLU A 167 4.29 11.91 -11.70
CA GLU A 167 5.22 11.40 -10.69
C GLU A 167 5.50 9.91 -10.81
N LEU A 168 4.67 9.15 -11.55
CA LEU A 168 4.92 7.75 -11.83
C LEU A 168 5.59 7.61 -13.20
N VAL A 169 6.88 7.32 -13.20
CA VAL A 169 7.68 7.14 -14.43
C VAL A 169 8.24 5.73 -14.51
N GLU A 170 8.68 5.31 -15.70
CA GLU A 170 9.23 3.96 -15.93
C GLU A 170 8.27 2.84 -15.45
N CYS A 171 6.98 3.03 -15.72
CA CYS A 171 5.95 2.06 -15.34
C CYS A 171 6.02 0.79 -16.19
N GLY A 172 5.83 -0.39 -15.57
CA GLY A 172 5.77 -1.64 -16.32
C GLY A 172 5.56 -2.86 -15.43
N PHE A 173 5.35 -4.00 -16.09
CA PHE A 173 5.20 -5.31 -15.45
C PHE A 173 6.46 -6.13 -15.60
N ASP A 174 7.01 -6.61 -14.51
CA ASP A 174 8.20 -7.45 -14.46
C ASP A 174 7.95 -8.75 -13.69
N THR A 175 8.77 -9.76 -13.92
CA THR A 175 8.78 -10.98 -13.11
C THR A 175 9.31 -10.68 -11.72
N LEU A 176 8.87 -11.46 -10.71
CA LEU A 176 9.39 -11.32 -9.34
C LEU A 176 10.92 -11.44 -9.31
N ALA A 177 11.51 -12.35 -10.08
CA ALA A 177 12.96 -12.52 -10.15
C ALA A 177 13.69 -11.25 -10.65
N ALA A 178 13.12 -10.56 -11.66
CA ALA A 178 13.68 -9.32 -12.18
C ALA A 178 13.59 -8.17 -11.15
N LEU A 179 12.46 -8.07 -10.44
CA LEU A 179 12.27 -7.08 -9.39
C LEU A 179 13.23 -7.31 -8.22
N LEU A 180 13.41 -8.55 -7.78
CA LEU A 180 14.36 -8.93 -6.72
C LEU A 180 15.81 -8.66 -7.12
N ALA A 181 16.17 -8.87 -8.36
CA ALA A 181 17.53 -8.52 -8.86
C ALA A 181 17.85 -7.01 -8.75
N ALA A 182 16.80 -6.18 -8.72
CA ALA A 182 16.92 -4.73 -8.55
C ALA A 182 16.45 -4.22 -7.17
N ARG A 183 16.32 -5.12 -6.18
CA ARG A 183 15.69 -4.86 -4.86
C ARG A 183 16.16 -3.59 -4.18
N GLU A 184 17.47 -3.31 -4.20
CA GLU A 184 18.07 -2.14 -3.54
C GLU A 184 17.62 -0.79 -4.13
N ARG A 185 17.02 -0.80 -5.32
CA ARG A 185 16.46 0.39 -5.97
C ARG A 185 15.06 0.72 -5.48
N PHE A 186 14.41 -0.20 -4.75
CA PHE A 186 13.06 -0.04 -4.24
C PHE A 186 13.05 0.66 -2.87
N GLU A 187 11.95 1.34 -2.57
CA GLU A 187 11.67 1.86 -1.23
C GLU A 187 11.40 0.70 -0.25
N THR A 188 11.45 0.97 1.07
CA THR A 188 11.48 -0.09 2.09
C THR A 188 10.24 -0.97 2.11
N TRP A 189 9.04 -0.41 1.94
CA TRP A 189 7.81 -1.20 1.91
C TRP A 189 7.75 -2.12 0.69
N SER A 190 8.23 -1.64 -0.46
CA SER A 190 8.36 -2.49 -1.66
C SER A 190 9.35 -3.62 -1.44
N GLN A 191 10.49 -3.37 -0.77
CA GLN A 191 11.45 -4.43 -0.45
C GLN A 191 10.80 -5.49 0.45
N ILE A 192 10.08 -5.07 1.49
CA ILE A 192 9.35 -5.97 2.40
C ILE A 192 8.29 -6.78 1.63
N ALA A 193 7.51 -6.14 0.75
CA ALA A 193 6.50 -6.83 -0.06
C ALA A 193 7.12 -7.83 -1.04
N LEU A 194 8.23 -7.46 -1.72
CA LEU A 194 8.96 -8.35 -2.64
C LEU A 194 9.55 -9.56 -1.90
N ASP A 195 10.10 -9.37 -0.72
CA ASP A 195 10.61 -10.46 0.12
C ASP A 195 9.48 -11.41 0.52
N ALA A 196 8.33 -10.88 0.96
CA ALA A 196 7.16 -11.68 1.35
C ALA A 196 6.50 -12.43 0.17
N LEU A 197 6.57 -11.88 -1.06
CA LEU A 197 6.18 -12.59 -2.28
C LEU A 197 7.16 -13.72 -2.61
N HIS A 198 8.46 -13.49 -2.39
CA HIS A 198 9.52 -14.46 -2.69
C HIS A 198 9.50 -15.68 -1.76
N ASP A 199 9.32 -15.46 -0.48
CA ASP A 199 9.28 -16.52 0.53
C ASP A 199 7.92 -17.24 0.62
N GLY A 200 6.92 -16.76 -0.15
CA GLY A 200 5.58 -17.33 -0.21
C GLY A 200 4.66 -16.93 0.96
N THR A 201 5.05 -15.98 1.78
CA THR A 201 4.19 -15.43 2.84
C THR A 201 3.00 -14.68 2.24
N ILE A 202 3.21 -14.01 1.09
CA ILE A 202 2.13 -13.53 0.22
C ILE A 202 1.92 -14.56 -0.89
N ALA A 203 0.76 -15.23 -0.88
CA ALA A 203 0.31 -16.08 -1.97
C ALA A 203 -0.48 -15.28 -3.00
N VAL A 204 -0.26 -15.49 -4.32
CA VAL A 204 -0.96 -14.85 -5.45
C VAL A 204 -1.55 -15.91 -6.38
#